data_017d451bf14faf026ecb7ed070818c9b
#
_entry.id   017d451bf14faf026ecb7ed070818c9b
#
_cell.length_a   1.000
_cell.length_b   1.000
_cell.length_c   1.000
_cell.angle_alpha   90.00
_cell.angle_beta   90.00
_cell.angle_gamma   90.00
#
_symmetry.space_group_name_H-M   'P 1'
#
loop_
_entity.id
_entity.type
_entity.pdbx_description
1 polymer ?
#
loop_
_entity_poly.entity_id
_entity_poly.type
_entity_poly.pdbx_seq_one_letter_code
_entity_poly.pdbx_strand_id
1 'polypeptide(L)'
;MANLTTEFAGIKSPNPFWLASAPPTDKEYNVRRAYQAGWGGVVWKTLGEAGPPVVNVNGPRYGAIWGADRRLLGLNNIELITDRPLEVNLREIKAVKRDYPDRAMVVSLMVPCEEAAWKAILPLVEETGADGIELNFGCPHGMSERGMGSAVGQVPEYIEMVTRWCKQNTRMPVIVKLTPNITDIRKPAAAAHAGGADAVSLINTINSITSVNLDLFAPEPTIDGKGAHGGYCGPAVKPIALNMVAEIARTPELANLPISGIGGVTTWRDAAEFMVLGAGNVQVCTAAMTYGFKIVQEMISGLSQWMDEKGIEHTSQIVRRAVPNCSDWQHLNLNYVAKAKINQDLCISCGRCFAACEDTSHQAIAMSEDRVFTVKDDECVACNLCVNVCPVQDCITMEAMAPGTVDPRTGKVVEADYANWTTHPNNPGAVAAE
;
A
#
# COMPACT_ATOMS: atom_id res chain seq x y z
N MET A 1 -24.91 12.55 1.91
CA MET A 1 -23.88 11.52 1.65
C MET A 1 -22.83 12.11 0.76
N ALA A 2 -21.58 11.97 1.13
CA ALA A 2 -20.44 12.46 0.38
C ALA A 2 -20.38 11.86 -1.04
N ASN A 3 -19.87 12.63 -1.99
CA ASN A 3 -19.68 12.17 -3.37
C ASN A 3 -18.37 11.37 -3.48
N LEU A 4 -18.49 10.09 -3.76
CA LEU A 4 -17.35 9.18 -3.91
C LEU A 4 -16.85 9.06 -5.35
N THR A 5 -17.42 9.76 -6.32
CA THR A 5 -16.93 9.69 -7.70
C THR A 5 -15.45 10.09 -7.75
N THR A 6 -14.72 9.47 -8.66
CA THR A 6 -13.27 9.64 -8.76
C THR A 6 -12.88 9.79 -10.23
N GLU A 7 -11.95 10.67 -10.50
CA GLU A 7 -11.25 10.75 -11.78
C GLU A 7 -9.75 10.53 -11.54
N PHE A 8 -9.23 9.46 -12.12
CA PHE A 8 -7.83 9.07 -11.98
C PHE A 8 -7.17 8.92 -13.36
N ALA A 9 -6.16 9.71 -13.64
CA ALA A 9 -5.50 9.76 -14.94
C ALA A 9 -6.51 9.96 -16.12
N GLY A 10 -7.56 10.76 -15.93
CA GLY A 10 -8.64 10.96 -16.90
C GLY A 10 -9.70 9.84 -16.93
N ILE A 11 -9.52 8.78 -16.15
CA ILE A 11 -10.44 7.64 -16.08
C ILE A 11 -11.46 7.90 -14.96
N LYS A 12 -12.74 7.94 -15.30
CA LYS A 12 -13.84 8.17 -14.35
C LYS A 12 -14.36 6.87 -13.76
N SER A 13 -14.70 6.91 -12.47
CA SER A 13 -15.36 5.81 -11.77
C SER A 13 -16.32 6.31 -10.68
N PRO A 14 -17.37 5.54 -10.34
CA PRO A 14 -18.37 5.96 -9.36
C PRO A 14 -17.86 6.00 -7.92
N ASN A 15 -16.73 5.36 -7.63
CA ASN A 15 -16.07 5.38 -6.33
C ASN A 15 -14.57 5.02 -6.48
N PRO A 16 -13.72 5.29 -5.45
CA PRO A 16 -12.27 5.09 -5.54
C PRO A 16 -11.81 3.63 -5.37
N PHE A 17 -12.72 2.67 -5.18
CA PHE A 17 -12.38 1.28 -4.91
C PHE A 17 -12.33 0.47 -6.21
N TRP A 18 -11.13 0.10 -6.62
CA TRP A 18 -10.91 -0.74 -7.79
C TRP A 18 -10.36 -2.11 -7.37
N LEU A 19 -10.55 -3.14 -8.19
CA LEU A 19 -9.84 -4.40 -8.05
C LEU A 19 -8.49 -4.34 -8.76
N ALA A 20 -7.44 -4.80 -8.08
CA ALA A 20 -6.11 -4.91 -8.66
C ALA A 20 -6.03 -6.05 -9.68
N SER A 21 -5.07 -5.94 -10.61
CA SER A 21 -4.70 -7.01 -11.54
C SER A 21 -4.25 -8.26 -10.79
N ALA A 22 -5.12 -9.30 -10.76
CA ALA A 22 -4.93 -10.51 -9.96
C ALA A 22 -5.98 -11.57 -10.37
N PRO A 23 -5.98 -12.79 -9.78
CA PRO A 23 -7.01 -13.80 -10.08
C PRO A 23 -8.47 -13.32 -10.05
N PRO A 24 -8.89 -12.39 -9.15
CA PRO A 24 -10.26 -11.87 -9.19
C PRO A 24 -10.65 -11.15 -10.48
N THR A 25 -9.71 -10.71 -11.29
CA THR A 25 -9.96 -9.93 -12.51
C THR A 25 -9.55 -10.66 -13.80
N ASP A 26 -9.40 -11.99 -13.74
CA ASP A 26 -8.93 -12.81 -14.88
C ASP A 26 -10.04 -13.30 -15.81
N LYS A 27 -11.31 -13.08 -15.47
CA LYS A 27 -12.45 -13.58 -16.26
C LYS A 27 -13.62 -12.60 -16.24
N GLU A 28 -14.33 -12.54 -17.37
CA GLU A 28 -15.60 -11.82 -17.51
C GLU A 28 -16.58 -12.13 -16.36
N TYR A 29 -16.74 -13.41 -16.00
CA TYR A 29 -17.62 -13.84 -14.92
C TYR A 29 -17.30 -13.13 -13.59
N ASN A 30 -16.04 -13.04 -13.23
CA ASN A 30 -15.63 -12.41 -11.97
C ASN A 30 -15.80 -10.89 -12.02
N VAL A 31 -15.39 -10.25 -13.14
CA VAL A 31 -15.46 -8.79 -13.28
C VAL A 31 -16.90 -8.29 -13.26
N ARG A 32 -17.83 -9.00 -13.94
CA ARG A 32 -19.26 -8.70 -13.89
C ARG A 32 -19.80 -8.75 -12.45
N ARG A 33 -19.46 -9.78 -11.69
CA ARG A 33 -19.86 -9.91 -10.28
C ARG A 33 -19.26 -8.82 -9.40
N ALA A 34 -18.02 -8.39 -9.68
CA ALA A 34 -17.40 -7.29 -8.98
C ALA A 34 -18.16 -5.97 -9.22
N TYR A 35 -18.46 -5.64 -10.47
CA TYR A 35 -19.24 -4.44 -10.80
C TYR A 35 -20.66 -4.48 -10.22
N GLN A 36 -21.33 -5.64 -10.24
CA GLN A 36 -22.63 -5.84 -9.60
C GLN A 36 -22.56 -5.67 -8.06
N ALA A 37 -21.44 -6.01 -7.42
CA ALA A 37 -21.23 -5.78 -5.99
C ALA A 37 -21.01 -4.31 -5.64
N GLY A 38 -20.56 -3.46 -6.60
CA GLY A 38 -20.38 -2.03 -6.42
C GLY A 38 -18.95 -1.52 -6.66
N TRP A 39 -18.00 -2.37 -7.10
CA TRP A 39 -16.64 -1.92 -7.42
C TRP A 39 -16.66 -0.84 -8.49
N GLY A 40 -15.93 0.26 -8.25
CA GLY A 40 -15.84 1.40 -9.16
C GLY A 40 -15.04 1.12 -10.41
N GLY A 41 -14.05 0.24 -10.32
CA GLY A 41 -13.18 -0.14 -11.43
C GLY A 41 -12.50 -1.47 -11.21
N VAL A 42 -11.85 -1.95 -12.27
CA VAL A 42 -10.97 -3.12 -12.22
C VAL A 42 -9.71 -2.86 -13.06
N VAL A 43 -8.62 -3.47 -12.63
CA VAL A 43 -7.45 -3.68 -13.48
C VAL A 43 -7.47 -5.15 -13.89
N TRP A 44 -7.71 -5.43 -15.17
CA TRP A 44 -7.76 -6.78 -15.71
C TRP A 44 -6.44 -7.50 -15.48
N LYS A 45 -6.48 -8.80 -15.16
CA LYS A 45 -5.27 -9.60 -14.89
C LYS A 45 -4.31 -9.49 -16.05
N THR A 46 -3.03 -9.34 -15.73
CA THR A 46 -1.96 -9.04 -16.69
C THR A 46 -1.97 -9.97 -17.92
N LEU A 47 -2.07 -9.38 -19.08
CA LEU A 47 -1.97 -10.05 -20.39
C LEU A 47 -0.51 -10.08 -20.81
N GLY A 48 -0.13 -11.18 -21.47
CA GLY A 48 1.15 -11.33 -22.16
C GLY A 48 1.03 -11.12 -23.67
N GLU A 49 2.11 -11.40 -24.37
CA GLU A 49 2.18 -11.38 -25.84
C GLU A 49 1.24 -12.39 -26.50
N ALA A 50 0.95 -12.21 -27.77
CA ALA A 50 0.23 -13.19 -28.57
C ALA A 50 1.05 -14.49 -28.74
N GLY A 51 0.37 -15.61 -28.74
CA GLY A 51 0.98 -16.94 -28.84
C GLY A 51 0.52 -17.88 -27.74
N PRO A 52 1.27 -18.95 -27.46
CA PRO A 52 0.93 -19.86 -26.40
C PRO A 52 0.90 -19.13 -25.03
N PRO A 53 -0.17 -19.27 -24.24
CA PRO A 53 -0.24 -18.66 -22.93
C PRO A 53 0.82 -19.25 -22.00
N VAL A 54 1.16 -18.52 -20.93
CA VAL A 54 2.04 -19.02 -19.87
C VAL A 54 1.41 -20.24 -19.21
N VAL A 55 2.26 -21.18 -18.79
CA VAL A 55 1.81 -22.37 -18.07
C VAL A 55 2.09 -22.18 -16.59
N ASN A 56 1.04 -22.17 -15.81
CA ASN A 56 1.10 -22.10 -14.34
C ASN A 56 1.29 -23.51 -13.75
N VAL A 57 1.78 -23.58 -12.51
CA VAL A 57 1.84 -24.85 -11.78
C VAL A 57 0.44 -25.32 -11.38
N ASN A 58 0.20 -26.63 -11.43
CA ASN A 58 -1.01 -27.27 -10.94
C ASN A 58 -0.78 -27.84 -9.54
N GLY A 59 -0.73 -26.95 -8.54
CA GLY A 59 -0.46 -27.29 -7.16
C GLY A 59 -0.74 -26.12 -6.24
N PRO A 60 -0.34 -26.18 -4.97
CA PRO A 60 -0.48 -25.07 -4.05
C PRO A 60 0.25 -23.82 -4.55
N ARG A 61 -0.48 -22.71 -4.75
CA ARG A 61 0.08 -21.44 -5.23
C ARG A 61 0.14 -20.37 -4.16
N TYR A 62 -0.45 -20.64 -3.00
CA TYR A 62 -0.57 -19.67 -1.91
C TYR A 62 -0.02 -20.26 -0.61
N GLY A 63 0.82 -19.48 0.06
CA GLY A 63 1.20 -19.68 1.46
C GLY A 63 0.58 -18.56 2.31
N ALA A 64 0.36 -18.81 3.61
CA ALA A 64 -0.26 -17.83 4.49
C ALA A 64 0.51 -17.69 5.80
N ILE A 65 0.53 -16.45 6.32
CA ILE A 65 0.94 -16.16 7.70
C ILE A 65 -0.30 -15.78 8.49
N TRP A 66 -0.47 -16.43 9.64
CA TRP A 66 -1.59 -16.23 10.55
C TRP A 66 -1.13 -15.57 11.84
N GLY A 67 -1.90 -14.62 12.35
CA GLY A 67 -1.74 -14.12 13.71
C GLY A 67 -2.15 -15.16 14.74
N ALA A 68 -1.81 -14.92 16.01
CA ALA A 68 -2.21 -15.78 17.13
C ALA A 68 -3.74 -15.89 17.29
N ASP A 69 -4.46 -14.90 16.83
CA ASP A 69 -5.93 -14.84 16.78
C ASP A 69 -6.53 -15.50 15.54
N ARG A 70 -5.72 -16.20 14.75
CA ARG A 70 -6.11 -16.86 13.50
C ARG A 70 -6.56 -15.88 12.39
N ARG A 71 -6.26 -14.61 12.51
CA ARG A 71 -6.43 -13.65 11.41
C ARG A 71 -5.31 -13.79 10.40
N LEU A 72 -5.66 -13.71 9.14
CA LEU A 72 -4.69 -13.70 8.05
C LEU A 72 -3.89 -12.39 8.10
N LEU A 73 -2.59 -12.48 8.35
CA LEU A 73 -1.68 -11.35 8.32
C LEU A 73 -1.16 -11.06 6.90
N GLY A 74 -0.95 -12.10 6.11
CA GLY A 74 -0.50 -11.97 4.74
C GLY A 74 -0.55 -13.28 3.98
N LEU A 75 -0.53 -13.16 2.66
CA LEU A 75 -0.42 -14.25 1.70
C LEU A 75 0.86 -14.12 0.89
N ASN A 76 1.54 -15.24 0.68
CA ASN A 76 2.52 -15.39 -0.37
C ASN A 76 1.87 -16.06 -1.59
N ASN A 77 2.21 -15.63 -2.79
CA ASN A 77 1.72 -16.24 -4.02
C ASN A 77 2.86 -16.46 -5.03
N ILE A 78 2.73 -17.52 -5.80
CA ILE A 78 3.58 -17.83 -6.96
C ILE A 78 2.76 -17.79 -8.26
N GLU A 79 1.68 -16.96 -8.25
CA GLU A 79 0.83 -16.74 -9.42
C GLU A 79 1.58 -16.00 -10.53
N LEU A 80 1.44 -16.48 -11.75
CA LEU A 80 1.90 -15.79 -12.94
C LEU A 80 0.83 -14.86 -13.52
N ILE A 81 1.11 -14.23 -14.65
CA ILE A 81 0.14 -13.51 -15.47
C ILE A 81 -0.98 -14.47 -15.93
N THR A 82 -1.97 -13.99 -16.68
CA THR A 82 -3.04 -14.88 -17.17
C THR A 82 -2.48 -16.08 -17.95
N ASP A 83 -3.02 -17.27 -17.68
CA ASP A 83 -2.73 -18.50 -18.43
C ASP A 83 -3.80 -18.77 -19.52
N ARG A 84 -4.57 -17.75 -19.88
CA ARG A 84 -5.64 -17.79 -20.88
C ARG A 84 -5.17 -17.14 -22.19
N PRO A 85 -5.63 -17.62 -23.35
CA PRO A 85 -5.29 -17.02 -24.63
C PRO A 85 -5.61 -15.53 -24.72
N LEU A 86 -4.75 -14.74 -25.36
CA LEU A 86 -4.90 -13.29 -25.48
C LEU A 86 -6.26 -12.90 -26.10
N GLU A 87 -6.64 -13.54 -27.20
CA GLU A 87 -7.89 -13.26 -27.92
C GLU A 87 -9.14 -13.54 -27.10
N VAL A 88 -9.09 -14.51 -26.16
CA VAL A 88 -10.19 -14.80 -25.24
C VAL A 88 -10.35 -13.64 -24.25
N ASN A 89 -9.23 -13.17 -23.68
CA ASN A 89 -9.25 -12.03 -22.75
C ASN A 89 -9.73 -10.76 -23.45
N LEU A 90 -9.22 -10.42 -24.65
CA LEU A 90 -9.61 -9.22 -25.39
C LEU A 90 -11.13 -9.22 -25.71
N ARG A 91 -11.68 -10.37 -26.12
CA ARG A 91 -13.11 -10.52 -26.36
C ARG A 91 -13.93 -10.28 -25.09
N GLU A 92 -13.51 -10.84 -23.96
CA GLU A 92 -14.21 -10.69 -22.68
C GLU A 92 -14.13 -9.26 -22.15
N ILE A 93 -12.96 -8.60 -22.23
CA ILE A 93 -12.78 -7.19 -21.86
C ILE A 93 -13.75 -6.32 -22.66
N LYS A 94 -13.80 -6.50 -23.99
CA LYS A 94 -14.70 -5.76 -24.89
C LYS A 94 -16.17 -5.94 -24.49
N ALA A 95 -16.57 -7.18 -24.19
CA ALA A 95 -17.94 -7.49 -23.80
C ALA A 95 -18.31 -6.84 -22.46
N VAL A 96 -17.43 -6.94 -21.46
CA VAL A 96 -17.66 -6.33 -20.14
C VAL A 96 -17.69 -4.81 -20.22
N LYS A 97 -16.75 -4.18 -20.94
CA LYS A 97 -16.71 -2.72 -21.05
C LYS A 97 -17.94 -2.15 -21.77
N ARG A 98 -18.40 -2.82 -22.80
CA ARG A 98 -19.65 -2.45 -23.49
C ARG A 98 -20.85 -2.44 -22.53
N ASP A 99 -20.95 -3.45 -21.65
CA ASP A 99 -22.09 -3.65 -20.76
C ASP A 99 -22.02 -2.81 -19.47
N TYR A 100 -20.81 -2.33 -19.11
CA TYR A 100 -20.54 -1.48 -17.95
C TYR A 100 -19.72 -0.24 -18.35
N PRO A 101 -20.26 0.65 -19.18
CA PRO A 101 -19.51 1.80 -19.71
C PRO A 101 -19.13 2.85 -18.64
N ASP A 102 -19.86 2.88 -17.52
CA ASP A 102 -19.67 3.76 -16.38
C ASP A 102 -18.64 3.27 -15.35
N ARG A 103 -18.09 2.07 -15.55
CA ARG A 103 -17.07 1.48 -14.69
C ARG A 103 -15.69 1.59 -15.30
N ALA A 104 -14.70 1.91 -14.47
CA ALA A 104 -13.32 1.94 -14.94
C ALA A 104 -12.82 0.53 -15.31
N MET A 105 -12.24 0.40 -16.50
CA MET A 105 -11.62 -0.82 -17.00
C MET A 105 -10.21 -0.50 -17.47
N VAL A 106 -9.20 -0.92 -16.71
CA VAL A 106 -7.79 -0.83 -17.07
C VAL A 106 -7.27 -2.22 -17.41
N VAL A 107 -6.40 -2.34 -18.40
CA VAL A 107 -5.80 -3.62 -18.78
C VAL A 107 -4.34 -3.66 -18.39
N SER A 108 -3.97 -4.61 -17.54
CA SER A 108 -2.58 -4.80 -17.13
C SER A 108 -1.83 -5.57 -18.19
N LEU A 109 -0.61 -5.12 -18.54
CA LEU A 109 0.24 -5.66 -19.61
C LEU A 109 1.64 -5.99 -19.11
N MET A 110 2.17 -7.11 -19.59
CA MET A 110 3.55 -7.52 -19.39
C MET A 110 4.01 -8.30 -20.62
N VAL A 111 4.77 -7.66 -21.48
CA VAL A 111 5.40 -8.25 -22.67
C VAL A 111 6.91 -8.05 -22.61
N PRO A 112 7.71 -8.73 -23.43
CA PRO A 112 9.17 -8.54 -23.46
C PRO A 112 9.59 -7.08 -23.58
N CYS A 113 10.76 -6.74 -23.06
CA CYS A 113 11.34 -5.39 -23.13
C CYS A 113 11.87 -5.12 -24.55
N GLU A 114 10.97 -5.19 -25.53
CA GLU A 114 11.19 -4.99 -26.96
C GLU A 114 10.10 -4.09 -27.52
N GLU A 115 10.47 -3.00 -28.17
CA GLU A 115 9.50 -2.02 -28.70
C GLU A 115 8.44 -2.65 -29.61
N ALA A 116 8.85 -3.64 -30.43
CA ALA A 116 7.94 -4.34 -31.32
C ALA A 116 6.83 -5.10 -30.60
N ALA A 117 7.13 -5.72 -29.46
CA ALA A 117 6.14 -6.42 -28.64
C ALA A 117 5.07 -5.47 -28.08
N TRP A 118 5.49 -4.31 -27.60
CA TRP A 118 4.57 -3.27 -27.12
C TRP A 118 3.72 -2.68 -28.26
N LYS A 119 4.34 -2.38 -29.42
CA LYS A 119 3.62 -1.91 -30.62
C LYS A 119 2.58 -2.91 -31.12
N ALA A 120 2.81 -4.20 -30.94
CA ALA A 120 1.88 -5.24 -31.37
C ALA A 120 0.65 -5.37 -30.47
N ILE A 121 0.82 -5.27 -29.12
CA ILE A 121 -0.28 -5.52 -28.18
C ILE A 121 -1.16 -4.28 -27.96
N LEU A 122 -0.61 -3.07 -27.98
CA LEU A 122 -1.34 -1.85 -27.66
C LEU A 122 -2.59 -1.61 -28.50
N PRO A 123 -2.55 -1.72 -29.84
CA PRO A 123 -3.74 -1.55 -30.68
C PRO A 123 -4.83 -2.57 -30.36
N LEU A 124 -4.46 -3.82 -30.05
CA LEU A 124 -5.41 -4.89 -29.72
C LEU A 124 -6.17 -4.58 -28.42
N VAL A 125 -5.48 -4.00 -27.45
CA VAL A 125 -6.12 -3.58 -26.19
C VAL A 125 -7.00 -2.35 -26.42
N GLU A 126 -6.54 -1.37 -27.19
CA GLU A 126 -7.30 -0.15 -27.52
C GLU A 126 -8.64 -0.48 -28.22
N GLU A 127 -8.66 -1.49 -29.12
CA GLU A 127 -9.87 -1.96 -29.79
C GLU A 127 -10.91 -2.59 -28.84
N THR A 128 -10.54 -2.94 -27.61
CA THR A 128 -11.49 -3.45 -26.62
C THR A 128 -12.39 -2.36 -26.06
N GLY A 129 -11.97 -1.08 -26.15
CA GLY A 129 -12.64 0.05 -25.54
C GLY A 129 -12.31 0.22 -24.04
N ALA A 130 -11.27 -0.45 -23.52
CA ALA A 130 -10.76 -0.23 -22.19
C ALA A 130 -10.36 1.25 -21.99
N ASP A 131 -10.44 1.72 -20.73
CA ASP A 131 -10.21 3.14 -20.40
C ASP A 131 -8.72 3.48 -20.24
N GLY A 132 -7.85 2.48 -20.07
CA GLY A 132 -6.41 2.68 -19.88
C GLY A 132 -5.63 1.38 -19.80
N ILE A 133 -4.32 1.50 -19.72
CA ILE A 133 -3.41 0.37 -19.52
C ILE A 133 -2.56 0.54 -18.26
N GLU A 134 -2.22 -0.59 -17.61
CA GLU A 134 -1.28 -0.65 -16.50
C GLU A 134 -0.05 -1.47 -16.91
N LEU A 135 1.13 -0.86 -16.97
CA LEU A 135 2.39 -1.55 -17.26
C LEU A 135 2.88 -2.28 -16.00
N ASN A 136 2.89 -3.60 -16.03
CA ASN A 136 3.28 -4.40 -14.86
C ASN A 136 4.81 -4.58 -14.79
N PHE A 137 5.49 -3.65 -14.13
CA PHE A 137 6.93 -3.69 -13.89
C PHE A 137 7.28 -4.23 -12.50
N GLY A 138 6.36 -4.93 -11.84
CA GLY A 138 6.55 -5.30 -10.44
C GLY A 138 6.50 -6.79 -10.12
N CYS A 139 6.13 -7.67 -11.05
CA CYS A 139 6.05 -9.11 -10.77
C CYS A 139 7.44 -9.67 -10.37
N PRO A 140 7.61 -10.19 -9.13
CA PRO A 140 8.95 -10.53 -8.63
C PRO A 140 9.43 -11.92 -9.02
N HIS A 141 8.59 -12.77 -9.62
CA HIS A 141 8.90 -14.18 -9.91
C HIS A 141 8.43 -14.60 -11.30
N GLY A 142 9.01 -15.70 -11.81
CA GLY A 142 8.64 -16.32 -13.07
C GLY A 142 9.00 -15.47 -14.29
N MET A 143 8.20 -14.45 -14.60
CA MET A 143 8.40 -13.63 -15.81
C MET A 143 9.64 -12.74 -15.75
N SER A 144 10.17 -12.42 -14.56
CA SER A 144 11.41 -11.65 -14.41
C SER A 144 12.63 -12.38 -14.95
N GLU A 145 12.62 -13.70 -14.96
CA GLU A 145 13.67 -14.53 -15.55
C GLU A 145 13.75 -14.37 -17.09
N ARG A 146 12.65 -13.90 -17.71
CA ARG A 146 12.58 -13.58 -19.14
C ARG A 146 12.85 -12.09 -19.45
N GLY A 147 13.41 -11.34 -18.50
CA GLY A 147 13.66 -9.90 -18.67
C GLY A 147 12.40 -9.03 -18.65
N MET A 148 11.33 -9.48 -17.94
CA MET A 148 10.04 -8.82 -17.83
C MET A 148 9.74 -8.48 -16.36
N GLY A 149 8.64 -7.79 -16.10
CA GLY A 149 8.19 -7.51 -14.72
C GLY A 149 9.24 -6.76 -13.91
N SER A 150 9.66 -7.31 -12.74
CA SER A 150 10.62 -6.65 -11.87
C SER A 150 12.02 -6.49 -12.46
N ALA A 151 12.40 -7.24 -13.48
CA ALA A 151 13.66 -7.02 -14.22
C ALA A 151 13.66 -5.67 -14.94
N VAL A 152 12.51 -5.22 -15.43
CA VAL A 152 12.31 -3.85 -15.96
C VAL A 152 12.15 -2.86 -14.80
N GLY A 153 11.33 -3.18 -13.80
CA GLY A 153 10.94 -2.27 -12.72
C GLY A 153 12.06 -1.88 -11.73
N GLN A 154 13.17 -2.59 -11.74
CA GLN A 154 14.36 -2.27 -10.93
C GLN A 154 15.36 -1.36 -11.64
N VAL A 155 15.18 -1.10 -12.96
CA VAL A 155 16.09 -0.32 -13.79
C VAL A 155 15.35 0.91 -14.31
N PRO A 156 15.60 2.12 -13.75
CA PRO A 156 14.92 3.35 -14.14
C PRO A 156 14.94 3.63 -15.64
N GLU A 157 16.05 3.35 -16.32
CA GLU A 157 16.23 3.58 -17.75
C GLU A 157 15.27 2.70 -18.59
N TYR A 158 15.01 1.47 -18.14
CA TYR A 158 14.04 0.58 -18.80
C TYR A 158 12.60 1.02 -18.54
N ILE A 159 12.30 1.49 -17.34
CA ILE A 159 10.99 2.05 -17.00
C ILE A 159 10.69 3.23 -17.93
N GLU A 160 11.59 4.21 -17.99
CA GLU A 160 11.42 5.39 -18.84
C GLU A 160 11.26 5.00 -20.31
N MET A 161 12.14 4.13 -20.82
CA MET A 161 12.15 3.70 -22.21
C MET A 161 10.85 3.01 -22.61
N VAL A 162 10.43 2.00 -21.85
CA VAL A 162 9.20 1.24 -22.16
C VAL A 162 7.95 2.12 -22.01
N THR A 163 7.91 2.95 -20.99
CA THR A 163 6.80 3.91 -20.79
C THR A 163 6.69 4.85 -21.99
N ARG A 164 7.80 5.35 -22.48
CA ARG A 164 7.85 6.22 -23.68
C ARG A 164 7.38 5.49 -24.95
N TRP A 165 7.77 4.23 -25.16
CA TRP A 165 7.26 3.43 -26.27
C TRP A 165 5.74 3.28 -26.20
N CYS A 166 5.18 3.00 -25.01
CA CYS A 166 3.75 2.88 -24.85
C CYS A 166 3.04 4.22 -25.13
N LYS A 167 3.52 5.34 -24.55
CA LYS A 167 2.93 6.68 -24.76
C LYS A 167 2.96 7.13 -26.22
N GLN A 168 3.95 6.69 -27.00
CA GLN A 168 4.05 7.02 -28.43
C GLN A 168 3.12 6.16 -29.30
N ASN A 169 2.63 5.02 -28.79
CA ASN A 169 1.89 4.03 -29.59
C ASN A 169 0.46 3.77 -29.08
N THR A 170 -0.04 4.53 -28.09
CA THR A 170 -1.45 4.49 -27.66
C THR A 170 -1.96 5.86 -27.29
N ARG A 171 -3.28 6.06 -27.39
CA ARG A 171 -3.98 7.24 -26.87
C ARG A 171 -4.55 7.02 -25.47
N MET A 172 -4.53 5.79 -25.00
CA MET A 172 -5.02 5.45 -23.66
C MET A 172 -4.11 6.05 -22.58
N PRO A 173 -4.65 6.40 -21.41
CA PRO A 173 -3.86 6.65 -20.22
C PRO A 173 -2.92 5.48 -19.92
N VAL A 174 -1.66 5.78 -19.62
CA VAL A 174 -0.61 4.81 -19.27
C VAL A 174 -0.29 4.93 -17.80
N ILE A 175 -0.62 3.89 -17.03
CA ILE A 175 -0.32 3.76 -15.61
C ILE A 175 0.89 2.83 -15.46
N VAL A 176 1.90 3.21 -14.69
CA VAL A 176 3.07 2.36 -14.45
C VAL A 176 2.98 1.74 -13.05
N LYS A 177 2.89 0.41 -12.99
CA LYS A 177 2.86 -0.32 -11.71
C LYS A 177 4.26 -0.62 -11.22
N LEU A 178 4.63 0.00 -10.10
CA LEU A 178 5.96 -0.03 -9.54
C LEU A 178 6.17 -1.22 -8.59
N THR A 179 7.42 -1.72 -8.57
CA THR A 179 7.86 -2.76 -7.65
C THR A 179 8.25 -2.16 -6.29
N PRO A 180 7.88 -2.80 -5.16
CA PRO A 180 8.40 -2.43 -3.85
C PRO A 180 9.79 -3.01 -3.56
N ASN A 181 10.31 -3.88 -4.44
CA ASN A 181 11.58 -4.57 -4.26
C ASN A 181 12.76 -3.67 -4.69
N ILE A 182 12.77 -2.46 -4.16
CA ILE A 182 13.75 -1.41 -4.44
C ILE A 182 13.95 -0.55 -3.19
N THR A 183 15.12 0.05 -3.06
CA THR A 183 15.46 0.84 -1.86
C THR A 183 14.80 2.22 -1.86
N ASP A 184 14.67 2.86 -3.03
CA ASP A 184 14.13 4.21 -3.17
C ASP A 184 13.08 4.23 -4.30
N ILE A 185 11.80 4.27 -3.90
CA ILE A 185 10.65 4.24 -4.82
C ILE A 185 10.55 5.51 -5.69
N ARG A 186 11.16 6.61 -5.28
CA ARG A 186 11.12 7.88 -6.02
C ARG A 186 11.82 7.76 -7.36
N LYS A 187 12.90 6.97 -7.46
CA LYS A 187 13.66 6.77 -8.70
C LYS A 187 12.84 6.12 -9.82
N PRO A 188 12.19 4.95 -9.61
CA PRO A 188 11.32 4.38 -10.62
C PRO A 188 10.08 5.25 -10.93
N ALA A 189 9.54 5.97 -9.94
CA ALA A 189 8.45 6.91 -10.16
C ALA A 189 8.88 8.09 -11.06
N ALA A 190 10.06 8.66 -10.83
CA ALA A 190 10.63 9.72 -11.66
C ALA A 190 10.89 9.23 -13.09
N ALA A 191 11.39 8.01 -13.26
CA ALA A 191 11.61 7.41 -14.57
C ALA A 191 10.29 7.18 -15.33
N ALA A 192 9.25 6.70 -14.66
CA ALA A 192 7.91 6.59 -15.23
C ALA A 192 7.37 7.95 -15.68
N HIS A 193 7.51 8.97 -14.84
CA HIS A 193 7.11 10.34 -15.16
C HIS A 193 7.90 10.91 -16.36
N ALA A 194 9.21 10.73 -16.40
CA ALA A 194 10.07 11.13 -17.52
C ALA A 194 9.72 10.39 -18.84
N GLY A 195 9.26 9.14 -18.74
CA GLY A 195 8.71 8.38 -19.86
C GLY A 195 7.34 8.84 -20.35
N GLY A 196 6.68 9.76 -19.62
CA GLY A 196 5.38 10.33 -19.94
C GLY A 196 4.20 9.55 -19.36
N ALA A 197 4.39 8.77 -18.29
CA ALA A 197 3.28 8.11 -17.59
C ALA A 197 2.22 9.12 -17.15
N ASP A 198 0.94 8.77 -17.31
CA ASP A 198 -0.19 9.57 -16.83
C ASP A 198 -0.43 9.37 -15.33
N ALA A 199 0.03 8.23 -14.79
CA ALA A 199 -0.06 7.90 -13.38
C ALA A 199 0.92 6.76 -13.02
N VAL A 200 1.09 6.55 -11.71
CA VAL A 200 1.74 5.35 -11.16
C VAL A 200 0.79 4.59 -10.26
N SER A 201 0.96 3.27 -10.17
CA SER A 201 0.30 2.43 -9.17
C SER A 201 1.34 1.68 -8.34
N LEU A 202 1.16 1.60 -7.06
CA LEU A 202 2.06 0.90 -6.14
C LEU A 202 1.35 0.51 -4.84
N ILE A 203 1.73 -0.62 -4.27
CA ILE A 203 2.89 -1.45 -4.58
C ILE A 203 2.47 -2.74 -5.28
N ASN A 204 3.36 -3.32 -6.07
CA ASN A 204 3.27 -4.73 -6.41
C ASN A 204 3.65 -5.58 -5.18
N THR A 205 3.70 -6.90 -5.29
CA THR A 205 4.00 -7.80 -4.18
C THR A 205 5.48 -7.74 -3.78
N ILE A 206 5.75 -7.99 -2.48
CA ILE A 206 7.09 -8.02 -1.92
C ILE A 206 7.68 -9.41 -2.10
N ASN A 207 8.87 -9.52 -2.64
CA ASN A 207 9.58 -10.79 -2.80
C ASN A 207 9.87 -11.43 -1.43
N SER A 208 9.41 -12.67 -1.22
CA SER A 208 9.46 -13.31 0.10
C SER A 208 9.41 -14.84 0.07
N ILE A 209 9.84 -15.44 1.16
CA ILE A 209 9.49 -16.80 1.60
C ILE A 209 8.75 -16.62 2.92
N THR A 210 7.49 -17.06 2.99
CA THR A 210 6.64 -16.80 4.17
C THR A 210 6.77 -17.87 5.25
N SER A 211 7.11 -19.11 4.88
CA SER A 211 7.32 -20.20 5.81
C SER A 211 8.19 -21.30 5.18
N VAL A 212 8.74 -22.13 6.04
CA VAL A 212 9.49 -23.33 5.65
C VAL A 212 8.88 -24.54 6.38
N ASN A 213 8.49 -25.55 5.64
CA ASN A 213 8.09 -26.82 6.20
C ASN A 213 9.34 -27.53 6.74
N LEU A 214 9.42 -27.66 8.06
CA LEU A 214 10.61 -28.22 8.72
C LEU A 214 10.72 -29.76 8.60
N ASP A 215 9.64 -30.45 8.26
CA ASP A 215 9.67 -31.88 8.02
C ASP A 215 10.15 -32.21 6.60
N LEU A 216 9.82 -31.35 5.65
CA LEU A 216 10.21 -31.50 4.24
C LEU A 216 11.48 -30.71 3.87
N PHE A 217 11.92 -29.80 4.75
CA PHE A 217 13.01 -28.83 4.51
C PHE A 217 12.81 -28.04 3.22
N ALA A 218 11.57 -27.60 2.97
CA ALA A 218 11.19 -26.89 1.75
C ALA A 218 10.37 -25.62 2.06
N PRO A 219 10.58 -24.52 1.30
CA PRO A 219 9.72 -23.34 1.40
C PRO A 219 8.26 -23.65 1.04
N GLU A 220 7.32 -22.95 1.67
CA GLU A 220 5.90 -23.03 1.34
C GLU A 220 5.44 -21.84 0.47
N PRO A 221 4.53 -22.06 -0.50
CA PRO A 221 3.90 -23.34 -0.85
C PRO A 221 4.89 -24.32 -1.51
N THR A 222 4.72 -25.62 -1.22
CA THR A 222 5.59 -26.68 -1.71
C THR A 222 4.91 -27.45 -2.84
N ILE A 223 5.63 -27.66 -3.94
CA ILE A 223 5.21 -28.43 -5.11
C ILE A 223 6.26 -29.51 -5.34
N ASP A 224 5.88 -30.76 -5.21
CA ASP A 224 6.76 -31.92 -5.40
C ASP A 224 8.10 -31.77 -4.64
N GLY A 225 8.01 -31.42 -3.35
CA GLY A 225 9.17 -31.29 -2.45
C GLY A 225 10.01 -30.03 -2.63
N LYS A 226 9.63 -29.10 -3.53
CA LYS A 226 10.32 -27.83 -3.77
C LYS A 226 9.39 -26.64 -3.59
N GLY A 227 9.90 -25.57 -3.02
CA GLY A 227 9.23 -24.28 -2.96
C GLY A 227 10.08 -23.18 -3.61
N ALA A 228 9.44 -22.09 -4.00
CA ALA A 228 10.08 -20.92 -4.57
C ALA A 228 9.77 -19.68 -3.74
N HIS A 229 10.57 -18.62 -3.92
CA HIS A 229 10.14 -17.30 -3.48
C HIS A 229 8.88 -16.88 -4.26
N GLY A 230 8.09 -16.04 -3.64
CA GLY A 230 6.85 -15.54 -4.23
C GLY A 230 6.56 -14.11 -3.81
N GLY A 231 5.41 -13.61 -4.21
CA GLY A 231 4.97 -12.27 -3.91
C GLY A 231 4.14 -12.20 -2.63
N TYR A 232 4.66 -11.54 -1.59
CA TYR A 232 3.96 -11.30 -0.33
C TYR A 232 2.99 -10.13 -0.44
N CYS A 233 1.76 -10.31 0.04
CA CYS A 233 0.66 -9.37 -0.03
C CYS A 233 -0.27 -9.51 1.18
N GLY A 234 -1.32 -8.69 1.24
CA GLY A 234 -2.29 -8.67 2.34
C GLY A 234 -1.98 -7.62 3.41
N PRO A 235 -2.64 -7.66 4.58
CA PRO A 235 -2.57 -6.57 5.59
C PRO A 235 -1.15 -6.22 6.03
N ALA A 236 -0.25 -7.19 6.12
CA ALA A 236 1.12 -6.99 6.60
C ALA A 236 1.97 -6.05 5.72
N VAL A 237 1.63 -5.88 4.44
CA VAL A 237 2.39 -5.00 3.54
C VAL A 237 1.90 -3.55 3.54
N LYS A 238 0.76 -3.25 4.20
CA LYS A 238 0.17 -1.89 4.22
C LYS A 238 1.15 -0.82 4.69
N PRO A 239 1.89 -0.98 5.80
CA PRO A 239 2.81 0.06 6.26
C PRO A 239 3.89 0.41 5.24
N ILE A 240 4.39 -0.58 4.51
CA ILE A 240 5.39 -0.38 3.44
C ILE A 240 4.77 0.39 2.27
N ALA A 241 3.55 -0.01 1.87
CA ALA A 241 2.84 0.64 0.78
C ALA A 241 2.49 2.11 1.10
N LEU A 242 2.03 2.40 2.32
CA LEU A 242 1.74 3.76 2.79
C LEU A 242 2.99 4.64 2.74
N ASN A 243 4.14 4.12 3.22
CA ASN A 243 5.40 4.85 3.18
C ASN A 243 5.81 5.18 1.73
N MET A 244 5.75 4.19 0.82
CA MET A 244 6.14 4.40 -0.57
C MET A 244 5.23 5.38 -1.30
N VAL A 245 3.92 5.37 -1.03
CA VAL A 245 2.98 6.38 -1.55
C VAL A 245 3.32 7.77 -1.02
N ALA A 246 3.57 7.89 0.29
CA ALA A 246 3.95 9.16 0.89
C ALA A 246 5.28 9.70 0.34
N GLU A 247 6.28 8.84 0.11
CA GLU A 247 7.57 9.23 -0.48
C GLU A 247 7.42 9.84 -1.87
N ILE A 248 6.60 9.25 -2.73
CA ILE A 248 6.31 9.83 -4.06
C ILE A 248 5.53 11.12 -3.90
N ALA A 249 4.47 11.10 -3.08
CA ALA A 249 3.58 12.23 -2.93
C ALA A 249 4.27 13.48 -2.35
N ARG A 250 5.26 13.32 -1.46
CA ARG A 250 6.01 14.44 -0.85
C ARG A 250 7.20 14.93 -1.70
N THR A 251 7.54 14.22 -2.78
CA THR A 251 8.62 14.61 -3.69
C THR A 251 8.12 15.74 -4.61
N PRO A 252 8.73 16.95 -4.57
CA PRO A 252 8.21 18.11 -5.31
C PRO A 252 8.08 17.88 -6.80
N GLU A 253 9.05 17.20 -7.43
CA GLU A 253 9.08 16.92 -8.86
C GLU A 253 7.98 15.92 -9.29
N LEU A 254 7.45 15.15 -8.33
CA LEU A 254 6.40 14.15 -8.53
C LEU A 254 5.05 14.57 -7.95
N ALA A 255 4.95 15.78 -7.42
CA ALA A 255 3.78 16.28 -6.70
C ALA A 255 2.48 16.21 -7.52
N ASN A 256 2.56 16.31 -8.83
CA ASN A 256 1.41 16.27 -9.74
C ASN A 256 1.20 14.90 -10.39
N LEU A 257 2.05 13.90 -10.12
CA LEU A 257 1.90 12.55 -10.65
C LEU A 257 0.79 11.82 -9.89
N PRO A 258 -0.32 11.44 -10.55
CA PRO A 258 -1.40 10.71 -9.89
C PRO A 258 -0.92 9.34 -9.40
N ILE A 259 -1.40 8.94 -8.22
CA ILE A 259 -1.01 7.67 -7.56
C ILE A 259 -2.25 6.82 -7.34
N SER A 260 -2.20 5.54 -7.73
CA SER A 260 -3.15 4.51 -7.31
C SER A 260 -2.53 3.67 -6.20
N GLY A 261 -3.14 3.68 -5.00
CA GLY A 261 -2.60 3.01 -3.82
C GLY A 261 -2.97 1.54 -3.77
N ILE A 262 -1.98 0.66 -3.61
CA ILE A 262 -2.16 -0.81 -3.56
C ILE A 262 -1.33 -1.37 -2.41
N GLY A 263 -1.89 -2.31 -1.65
CA GLY A 263 -1.15 -3.06 -0.63
C GLY A 263 -1.84 -3.06 0.73
N GLY A 264 -2.48 -4.17 1.06
CA GLY A 264 -3.08 -4.39 2.37
C GLY A 264 -4.37 -3.62 2.65
N VAL A 265 -4.99 -3.00 1.66
CA VAL A 265 -6.30 -2.36 1.80
C VAL A 265 -7.36 -3.42 2.06
N THR A 266 -7.97 -3.38 3.26
CA THR A 266 -8.97 -4.33 3.72
C THR A 266 -10.28 -3.65 4.10
N THR A 267 -10.19 -2.41 4.59
CA THR A 267 -11.30 -1.61 5.06
C THR A 267 -11.32 -0.23 4.40
N TRP A 268 -12.40 0.52 4.60
CA TRP A 268 -12.48 1.92 4.17
C TRP A 268 -11.43 2.81 4.85
N ARG A 269 -11.02 2.48 6.10
CA ARG A 269 -9.98 3.22 6.82
C ARG A 269 -8.64 3.10 6.12
N ASP A 270 -8.27 1.87 5.71
CA ASP A 270 -7.03 1.65 4.95
C ASP A 270 -7.03 2.49 3.67
N ALA A 271 -8.16 2.49 2.94
CA ALA A 271 -8.30 3.30 1.73
C ALA A 271 -8.16 4.80 2.01
N ALA A 272 -8.81 5.30 3.06
CA ALA A 272 -8.70 6.70 3.47
C ALA A 272 -7.25 7.08 3.81
N GLU A 273 -6.49 6.19 4.51
CA GLU A 273 -5.07 6.41 4.81
C GLU A 273 -4.23 6.55 3.53
N PHE A 274 -4.44 5.70 2.52
CA PHE A 274 -3.79 5.85 1.22
C PHE A 274 -4.14 7.16 0.54
N MET A 275 -5.41 7.55 0.57
CA MET A 275 -5.88 8.75 -0.10
C MET A 275 -5.32 10.03 0.56
N VAL A 276 -5.34 10.11 1.89
CA VAL A 276 -4.76 11.28 2.58
C VAL A 276 -3.25 11.39 2.40
N LEU A 277 -2.56 10.29 2.12
CA LEU A 277 -1.13 10.26 1.78
C LEU A 277 -0.84 10.50 0.30
N GLY A 278 -1.86 10.62 -0.56
CA GLY A 278 -1.68 11.06 -1.94
C GLY A 278 -2.29 10.18 -3.02
N ALA A 279 -2.85 9.02 -2.68
CA ALA A 279 -3.52 8.18 -3.66
C ALA A 279 -4.86 8.81 -4.11
N GLY A 280 -5.08 8.88 -5.43
CA GLY A 280 -6.35 9.34 -6.00
C GLY A 280 -7.43 8.26 -5.98
N ASN A 281 -7.04 6.99 -5.99
CA ASN A 281 -7.87 5.81 -5.81
C ASN A 281 -7.07 4.68 -5.17
N VAL A 282 -7.72 3.58 -4.83
CA VAL A 282 -7.06 2.39 -4.28
C VAL A 282 -7.40 1.14 -5.10
N GLN A 283 -6.47 0.21 -5.17
CA GLN A 283 -6.70 -1.10 -5.77
C GLN A 283 -6.60 -2.19 -4.70
N VAL A 284 -7.58 -3.08 -4.67
CA VAL A 284 -7.73 -4.15 -3.68
C VAL A 284 -7.57 -5.50 -4.35
N CYS A 285 -6.82 -6.40 -3.73
CA CYS A 285 -6.68 -7.79 -4.19
C CYS A 285 -7.01 -8.78 -3.07
N THR A 286 -6.09 -8.97 -2.12
CA THR A 286 -6.15 -10.03 -1.10
C THR A 286 -7.45 -10.00 -0.29
N ALA A 287 -7.93 -8.82 0.10
CA ALA A 287 -9.19 -8.70 0.84
C ALA A 287 -10.38 -9.18 0.01
N ALA A 288 -10.44 -8.86 -1.28
CA ALA A 288 -11.49 -9.37 -2.17
C ALA A 288 -11.42 -10.89 -2.36
N MET A 289 -10.21 -11.47 -2.37
CA MET A 289 -10.01 -12.94 -2.45
C MET A 289 -10.43 -13.65 -1.17
N THR A 290 -10.22 -13.05 -0.01
CA THR A 290 -10.46 -13.67 1.30
C THR A 290 -11.87 -13.44 1.83
N TYR A 291 -12.47 -12.27 1.56
CA TYR A 291 -13.79 -11.89 2.07
C TYR A 291 -14.88 -11.80 0.99
N GLY A 292 -14.49 -11.86 -0.29
CA GLY A 292 -15.40 -11.77 -1.42
C GLY A 292 -15.70 -10.34 -1.86
N PHE A 293 -16.34 -10.20 -3.02
CA PHE A 293 -16.57 -8.90 -3.67
C PHE A 293 -17.49 -7.94 -2.89
N LYS A 294 -18.37 -8.47 -2.03
CA LYS A 294 -19.33 -7.64 -1.28
C LYS A 294 -18.70 -6.72 -0.24
N ILE A 295 -17.45 -6.93 0.16
CA ILE A 295 -16.73 -6.04 1.08
C ILE A 295 -16.70 -4.58 0.60
N VAL A 296 -16.77 -4.35 -0.71
CA VAL A 296 -16.81 -3.00 -1.27
C VAL A 296 -18.00 -2.17 -0.75
N GLN A 297 -19.10 -2.82 -0.40
CA GLN A 297 -20.30 -2.14 0.11
C GLN A 297 -20.01 -1.51 1.49
N GLU A 298 -19.29 -2.22 2.36
CA GLU A 298 -18.83 -1.69 3.64
C GLU A 298 -17.78 -0.60 3.45
N MET A 299 -16.89 -0.77 2.46
CA MET A 299 -15.88 0.24 2.14
C MET A 299 -16.54 1.54 1.65
N ILE A 300 -17.52 1.45 0.76
CA ILE A 300 -18.27 2.60 0.23
C ILE A 300 -19.04 3.30 1.35
N SER A 301 -19.82 2.55 2.14
CA SER A 301 -20.64 3.12 3.20
C SER A 301 -19.79 3.75 4.31
N GLY A 302 -18.73 3.05 4.74
CA GLY A 302 -17.85 3.53 5.80
C GLY A 302 -17.04 4.76 5.40
N LEU A 303 -16.52 4.81 4.17
CA LEU A 303 -15.82 6.00 3.67
C LEU A 303 -16.78 7.19 3.56
N SER A 304 -17.97 7.00 3.00
CA SER A 304 -19.00 8.05 2.88
C SER A 304 -19.41 8.59 4.24
N GLN A 305 -19.69 7.71 5.21
CA GLN A 305 -20.07 8.13 6.56
C GLN A 305 -18.94 8.93 7.23
N TRP A 306 -17.71 8.46 7.18
CA TRP A 306 -16.56 9.17 7.74
C TRP A 306 -16.36 10.55 7.09
N MET A 307 -16.54 10.65 5.78
CA MET A 307 -16.46 11.93 5.08
C MET A 307 -17.58 12.89 5.51
N ASP A 308 -18.81 12.38 5.64
CA ASP A 308 -19.95 13.17 6.14
C ASP A 308 -19.68 13.68 7.57
N GLU A 309 -19.16 12.84 8.48
CA GLU A 309 -18.76 13.21 9.86
C GLU A 309 -17.68 14.30 9.89
N LYS A 310 -16.80 14.33 8.86
CA LYS A 310 -15.73 15.33 8.72
C LYS A 310 -16.14 16.56 7.92
N GLY A 311 -17.37 16.63 7.42
CA GLY A 311 -17.85 17.72 6.55
C GLY A 311 -17.14 17.74 5.20
N ILE A 312 -16.74 16.58 4.69
CA ILE A 312 -16.04 16.42 3.41
C ILE A 312 -17.06 15.99 2.35
N GLU A 313 -17.22 16.79 1.31
CA GLU A 313 -18.25 16.58 0.29
C GLU A 313 -17.81 15.68 -0.86
N HIS A 314 -16.50 15.66 -1.19
CA HIS A 314 -15.97 14.92 -2.33
C HIS A 314 -14.59 14.31 -2.02
N THR A 315 -14.33 13.13 -2.60
CA THR A 315 -13.07 12.38 -2.40
C THR A 315 -11.81 13.19 -2.72
N SER A 316 -11.86 14.09 -3.71
CA SER A 316 -10.71 14.94 -4.04
C SER A 316 -10.25 15.83 -2.89
N GLN A 317 -11.12 16.14 -1.92
CA GLN A 317 -10.79 16.98 -0.76
C GLN A 317 -9.94 16.26 0.29
N ILE A 318 -9.87 14.92 0.24
CA ILE A 318 -9.02 14.15 1.17
C ILE A 318 -7.67 13.80 0.58
N VAL A 319 -7.54 13.78 -0.75
CA VAL A 319 -6.29 13.41 -1.42
C VAL A 319 -5.17 14.35 -1.01
N ARG A 320 -4.04 13.78 -0.53
CA ARG A 320 -2.82 14.48 -0.09
C ARG A 320 -2.96 15.31 1.21
N ARG A 321 -4.07 15.22 1.92
CA ARG A 321 -4.34 16.06 3.11
C ARG A 321 -3.35 15.85 4.26
N ALA A 322 -2.73 14.66 4.36
CA ALA A 322 -1.71 14.35 5.35
C ALA A 322 -0.28 14.63 4.86
N VAL A 323 -0.05 14.85 3.57
CA VAL A 323 1.31 15.04 3.00
C VAL A 323 2.07 16.19 3.66
N PRO A 324 1.48 17.36 3.95
CA PRO A 324 2.19 18.43 4.66
C PRO A 324 2.68 18.07 6.06
N ASN A 325 2.06 17.04 6.67
CA ASN A 325 2.43 16.56 8.01
C ASN A 325 3.41 15.36 7.97
N CYS A 326 3.79 14.90 6.79
CA CYS A 326 4.83 13.87 6.63
C CYS A 326 6.20 14.55 6.68
N SER A 327 6.98 14.24 7.70
CA SER A 327 8.31 14.84 7.91
C SER A 327 9.38 13.76 8.05
N ASP A 328 10.64 14.15 7.85
CA ASP A 328 11.78 13.31 8.20
C ASP A 328 12.16 13.54 9.68
N TRP A 329 12.76 12.53 10.30
CA TRP A 329 13.07 12.55 11.74
C TRP A 329 13.82 13.80 12.19
N GLN A 330 14.80 14.27 11.40
CA GLN A 330 15.60 15.45 11.74
C GLN A 330 14.79 16.75 11.86
N HIS A 331 13.57 16.77 11.33
CA HIS A 331 12.67 17.92 11.39
C HIS A 331 11.58 17.78 12.46
N LEU A 332 11.56 16.69 13.25
CA LEU A 332 10.60 16.55 14.35
C LEU A 332 10.97 17.50 15.50
N ASN A 333 9.93 17.99 16.22
CA ASN A 333 10.13 18.93 17.34
C ASN A 333 10.77 18.24 18.54
N LEU A 334 12.00 18.59 18.87
CA LEU A 334 12.76 18.07 20.00
C LEU A 334 12.35 18.70 21.36
N ASN A 335 11.63 19.83 21.35
CA ASN A 335 11.10 20.45 22.55
C ASN A 335 9.74 19.87 22.97
N TYR A 336 9.12 19.01 22.11
CA TYR A 336 7.90 18.32 22.47
C TYR A 336 8.16 17.26 23.54
N VAL A 337 7.49 17.40 24.68
CA VAL A 337 7.58 16.46 25.81
C VAL A 337 6.19 15.91 26.09
N ALA A 338 6.08 14.59 26.27
CA ALA A 338 4.85 13.93 26.68
C ALA A 338 5.13 12.89 27.77
N LYS A 339 4.09 12.45 28.45
CA LYS A 339 4.12 11.36 29.44
C LYS A 339 2.96 10.41 29.21
N ALA A 340 3.18 9.13 29.47
CA ALA A 340 2.11 8.15 29.44
C ALA A 340 1.18 8.33 30.64
N LYS A 341 -0.13 8.15 30.43
CA LYS A 341 -1.14 8.14 31.52
C LYS A 341 -1.99 6.89 31.40
N ILE A 342 -2.17 6.19 32.52
CA ILE A 342 -2.96 4.97 32.59
C ILE A 342 -4.30 5.30 33.26
N ASN A 343 -5.39 5.10 32.52
CA ASN A 343 -6.73 5.19 33.06
C ASN A 343 -7.03 3.93 33.87
N GLN A 344 -7.10 4.08 35.21
CA GLN A 344 -7.31 2.94 36.11
C GLN A 344 -8.71 2.34 35.97
N ASP A 345 -9.72 3.12 35.56
CA ASP A 345 -11.09 2.63 35.38
C ASP A 345 -11.22 1.70 34.19
N LEU A 346 -10.35 1.86 33.18
CA LEU A 346 -10.28 1.02 31.99
C LEU A 346 -9.26 -0.12 32.11
N CYS A 347 -8.36 -0.02 33.11
CA CYS A 347 -7.26 -0.97 33.24
C CYS A 347 -7.78 -2.34 33.75
N ILE A 348 -7.51 -3.38 32.95
CA ILE A 348 -7.84 -4.78 33.30
C ILE A 348 -6.72 -5.52 34.04
N SER A 349 -5.72 -4.81 34.52
CA SER A 349 -4.59 -5.35 35.31
C SER A 349 -3.83 -6.49 34.65
N CYS A 350 -3.77 -6.52 33.30
CA CYS A 350 -3.12 -7.60 32.54
C CYS A 350 -1.58 -7.58 32.59
N GLY A 351 -0.94 -6.45 32.88
CA GLY A 351 0.49 -6.29 33.05
C GLY A 351 1.31 -6.19 31.76
N ARG A 352 0.70 -6.17 30.56
CA ARG A 352 1.44 -6.09 29.29
C ARG A 352 2.29 -4.82 29.17
N CYS A 353 1.73 -3.67 29.61
CA CYS A 353 2.43 -2.39 29.60
C CYS A 353 3.66 -2.39 30.52
N PHE A 354 3.54 -3.03 31.70
CA PHE A 354 4.65 -3.20 32.64
C PHE A 354 5.75 -4.03 32.02
N ALA A 355 5.43 -5.24 31.56
CA ALA A 355 6.43 -6.14 30.93
C ALA A 355 7.13 -5.47 29.74
N ALA A 356 6.38 -4.80 28.87
CA ALA A 356 6.97 -4.09 27.72
C ALA A 356 7.87 -2.93 28.13
N CYS A 357 7.57 -2.23 29.22
CA CYS A 357 8.40 -1.13 29.74
C CYS A 357 9.60 -1.64 30.54
N GLU A 358 9.42 -2.70 31.35
CA GLU A 358 10.45 -3.28 32.20
C GLU A 358 11.59 -3.88 31.39
N ASP A 359 11.27 -4.57 30.29
CA ASP A 359 12.23 -5.24 29.41
C ASP A 359 12.83 -4.31 28.33
N THR A 360 12.60 -2.99 28.43
CA THR A 360 13.23 -1.96 27.60
C THR A 360 14.19 -1.08 28.39
N SER A 361 14.56 0.09 27.89
CA SER A 361 15.57 0.96 28.50
C SER A 361 15.06 1.83 29.64
N HIS A 362 13.76 1.86 29.96
CA HIS A 362 13.21 2.98 30.73
C HIS A 362 12.60 2.61 32.09
N GLN A 363 12.09 1.40 32.28
CA GLN A 363 11.50 0.89 33.53
C GLN A 363 10.54 1.91 34.21
N ALA A 364 9.82 2.66 33.37
CA ALA A 364 8.98 3.80 33.78
C ALA A 364 7.58 3.41 34.27
N ILE A 365 7.24 2.12 34.31
CA ILE A 365 5.95 1.66 34.84
C ILE A 365 6.20 0.85 36.11
N ALA A 366 5.64 1.30 37.23
CA ALA A 366 5.66 0.56 38.47
C ALA A 366 4.40 -0.34 38.60
N MET A 367 4.55 -1.48 39.27
CA MET A 367 3.47 -2.42 39.59
C MET A 367 3.38 -2.59 41.11
N SER A 368 2.23 -2.35 41.70
CA SER A 368 1.96 -2.68 43.12
C SER A 368 1.68 -4.17 43.33
N GLU A 369 1.65 -4.60 44.58
CA GLU A 369 1.26 -5.96 44.97
C GLU A 369 -0.16 -6.31 44.47
N ASP A 370 -1.07 -5.33 44.48
CA ASP A 370 -2.44 -5.46 43.95
C ASP A 370 -2.57 -5.34 42.45
N ARG A 371 -1.44 -5.37 41.72
CA ARG A 371 -1.37 -5.24 40.25
C ARG A 371 -1.95 -3.92 39.72
N VAL A 372 -1.80 -2.84 40.45
CA VAL A 372 -2.06 -1.48 39.97
C VAL A 372 -0.80 -0.98 39.27
N PHE A 373 -0.94 -0.49 38.03
CA PHE A 373 0.16 0.00 37.22
C PHE A 373 0.16 1.52 37.19
N THR A 374 1.30 2.13 37.54
CA THR A 374 1.48 3.58 37.57
C THR A 374 2.69 4.00 36.79
N VAL A 375 2.62 5.14 36.11
CA VAL A 375 3.76 5.70 35.36
C VAL A 375 4.61 6.55 36.30
N LYS A 376 5.92 6.30 36.28
CA LYS A 376 6.95 7.15 36.88
C LYS A 376 7.33 8.22 35.86
N ASP A 377 6.84 9.44 36.06
CA ASP A 377 7.02 10.54 35.09
C ASP A 377 8.49 10.97 34.97
N ASP A 378 9.31 10.73 36.00
CA ASP A 378 10.76 10.97 36.05
C ASP A 378 11.59 9.96 35.22
N GLU A 379 11.01 8.81 34.87
CA GLU A 379 11.64 7.81 34.02
C GLU A 379 11.02 7.76 32.61
N CYS A 380 9.78 8.22 32.46
CA CYS A 380 9.01 8.08 31.21
C CYS A 380 9.55 8.99 30.09
N VAL A 381 9.92 8.39 28.95
CA VAL A 381 10.36 9.07 27.73
C VAL A 381 9.26 9.17 26.66
N ALA A 382 8.02 8.76 26.97
CA ALA A 382 6.88 8.76 26.06
C ALA A 382 7.10 7.94 24.75
N CYS A 383 7.77 6.82 24.82
CA CYS A 383 8.07 5.98 23.64
C CYS A 383 6.86 5.33 22.99
N ASN A 384 5.69 5.43 23.60
CA ASN A 384 4.39 4.89 23.14
C ASN A 384 4.27 3.35 23.11
N LEU A 385 5.28 2.60 23.56
CA LEU A 385 5.23 1.13 23.53
C LEU A 385 4.11 0.58 24.40
N CYS A 386 3.91 1.14 25.60
CA CYS A 386 2.85 0.73 26.53
C CYS A 386 1.43 0.89 25.93
N VAL A 387 1.19 1.92 25.13
CA VAL A 387 -0.08 2.12 24.40
C VAL A 387 -0.28 1.01 23.37
N ASN A 388 0.77 0.73 22.58
CA ASN A 388 0.68 -0.23 21.49
C ASN A 388 0.50 -1.70 21.95
N VAL A 389 0.94 -2.05 23.16
CA VAL A 389 0.76 -3.40 23.71
C VAL A 389 -0.50 -3.54 24.57
N CYS A 390 -1.17 -2.44 24.92
CA CYS A 390 -2.39 -2.46 25.71
C CYS A 390 -3.54 -3.06 24.90
N PRO A 391 -4.23 -4.11 25.42
CA PRO A 391 -5.35 -4.70 24.69
C PRO A 391 -6.66 -3.90 24.84
N VAL A 392 -6.66 -2.87 25.71
CA VAL A 392 -7.83 -2.03 25.95
C VAL A 392 -7.60 -0.67 25.29
N GLN A 393 -8.45 -0.35 24.33
CA GLN A 393 -8.41 0.92 23.63
C GLN A 393 -8.56 2.08 24.61
N ASP A 394 -7.79 3.15 24.42
CA ASP A 394 -7.80 4.39 25.20
C ASP A 394 -7.51 4.23 26.71
N CYS A 395 -7.12 3.04 27.16
CA CYS A 395 -6.70 2.79 28.54
C CYS A 395 -5.37 3.50 28.87
N ILE A 396 -4.47 3.63 27.91
CA ILE A 396 -3.21 4.36 28.05
C ILE A 396 -3.13 5.42 26.95
N THR A 397 -2.88 6.66 27.36
CA THR A 397 -2.74 7.81 26.45
C THR A 397 -1.38 8.47 26.64
N MET A 398 -0.93 9.22 25.62
CA MET A 398 0.23 10.12 25.72
C MET A 398 -0.27 11.54 25.85
N GLU A 399 0.06 12.17 26.99
CA GLU A 399 -0.34 13.55 27.29
C GLU A 399 0.85 14.48 27.15
N ALA A 400 0.71 15.49 26.28
CA ALA A 400 1.71 16.53 26.13
C ALA A 400 1.82 17.37 27.41
N MET A 401 3.06 17.65 27.81
CA MET A 401 3.31 18.60 28.89
C MET A 401 3.17 20.04 28.38
N ALA A 402 2.54 20.90 29.17
CA ALA A 402 2.37 22.30 28.80
C ALA A 402 3.74 23.04 28.82
N PRO A 403 3.97 23.97 27.85
CA PRO A 403 5.12 24.87 27.92
C PRO A 403 5.19 25.62 29.25
N GLY A 404 6.41 25.81 29.77
CA GLY A 404 6.66 26.43 31.07
C GLY A 404 6.59 25.46 32.27
N THR A 405 6.14 24.20 32.07
CA THR A 405 6.23 23.16 33.13
C THR A 405 7.64 22.55 33.17
N VAL A 406 8.00 21.93 34.26
CA VAL A 406 9.30 21.24 34.39
C VAL A 406 9.13 19.77 34.04
N ASP A 407 9.89 19.27 33.07
CA ASP A 407 9.95 17.82 32.79
C ASP A 407 10.62 17.11 33.98
N PRO A 408 9.92 16.25 34.72
CA PRO A 408 10.46 15.59 35.90
C PRO A 408 11.66 14.69 35.60
N ARG A 409 11.80 14.20 34.36
CA ARG A 409 12.91 13.33 33.95
C ARG A 409 14.21 14.10 33.75
N THR A 410 14.15 15.29 33.15
CA THR A 410 15.34 16.06 32.77
C THR A 410 15.61 17.25 33.68
N GLY A 411 14.62 17.66 34.47
CA GLY A 411 14.67 18.89 35.27
C GLY A 411 14.60 20.18 34.43
N LYS A 412 14.41 20.07 33.12
CA LYS A 412 14.34 21.22 32.23
C LYS A 412 12.90 21.73 32.08
N VAL A 413 12.79 23.02 31.84
CA VAL A 413 11.50 23.64 31.49
C VAL A 413 11.14 23.22 30.07
N VAL A 414 9.89 22.80 29.87
CA VAL A 414 9.35 22.50 28.54
C VAL A 414 9.23 23.80 27.74
N GLU A 415 9.95 23.89 26.65
CA GLU A 415 9.99 25.06 25.78
C GLU A 415 8.79 25.09 24.83
N ALA A 416 8.28 26.31 24.55
CA ALA A 416 7.17 26.47 23.59
C ALA A 416 7.68 26.46 22.14
N ASP A 417 8.93 26.85 21.92
CA ASP A 417 9.50 27.04 20.60
C ASP A 417 9.76 25.70 19.91
N TYR A 418 9.59 25.72 18.60
CA TYR A 418 9.92 24.57 17.77
C TYR A 418 11.44 24.49 17.59
N ALA A 419 12.04 23.35 18.00
CA ALA A 419 13.44 23.05 17.77
C ALA A 419 13.58 21.66 17.13
N ASN A 420 14.55 21.47 16.26
CA ASN A 420 14.78 20.19 15.61
C ASN A 420 16.27 19.88 15.48
N TRP A 421 16.56 18.67 14.99
CA TRP A 421 17.95 18.20 14.89
C TRP A 421 18.81 19.04 13.94
N THR A 422 18.24 19.67 12.90
CA THR A 422 19.02 20.40 11.89
C THR A 422 19.77 21.60 12.46
N THR A 423 19.23 22.20 13.53
CA THR A 423 19.82 23.36 14.24
C THR A 423 20.34 23.01 15.64
N HIS A 424 20.25 21.72 16.04
CA HIS A 424 20.63 21.31 17.40
C HIS A 424 22.14 21.44 17.61
N PRO A 425 22.62 21.97 18.77
CA PRO A 425 24.07 22.17 19.05
C PRO A 425 24.93 20.91 18.91
N ASN A 426 24.34 19.73 19.15
CA ASN A 426 25.03 18.44 19.01
C ASN A 426 25.04 17.90 17.57
N ASN A 427 24.41 18.57 16.63
CA ASN A 427 24.43 18.16 15.23
C ASN A 427 25.76 18.63 14.59
N PRO A 428 26.63 17.72 14.15
CA PRO A 428 27.90 18.10 13.55
C PRO A 428 27.77 18.98 12.30
N GLY A 429 26.64 18.82 11.56
CA GLY A 429 26.34 19.62 10.39
C GLY A 429 25.85 21.04 10.69
N ALA A 430 25.33 21.30 11.89
CA ALA A 430 24.87 22.64 12.27
C ALA A 430 26.04 23.59 12.62
N VAL A 431 27.14 23.06 13.07
CA VAL A 431 28.33 23.83 13.47
C VAL A 431 29.15 24.30 12.26
N ALA A 432 28.93 23.73 11.08
CA ALA A 432 29.66 24.07 9.84
C ALA A 432 28.96 25.21 9.03
N ALA A 433 27.87 25.78 9.53
CA ALA A 433 27.09 26.83 8.85
C ALA A 433 27.37 28.25 9.41
N GLU A 434 28.28 28.42 10.40
CA GLU A 434 28.80 29.68 10.86
C GLU A 434 30.12 30.01 10.10
#